data_d414d3ac8828cb5d0ca67f57d4b4b7a5
#
_entry.id   d414d3ac8828cb5d0ca67f57d4b4b7a5
#
_cell.length_a   1.000
_cell.length_b   1.000
_cell.length_c   1.000
_cell.angle_alpha   90.00
_cell.angle_beta   90.00
_cell.angle_gamma   90.00
#
_symmetry.space_group_name_H-M   'P 1'
#
loop_
_entity.id
_entity.type
_entity.pdbx_description
1 polymer ?
#
loop_
_entity_poly.entity_id
_entity_poly.type
_entity_poly.pdbx_seq_one_letter_code
_entity_poly.pdbx_strand_id
1 'polypeptide(L)' 'MYNKIQETGDTMQQESMDTKSILATALMELTSRKNFAKITIADITHVSGFNRQTFYYHFRDKYELLSWI' A
#
# COMPACT_ATOMS: atom_id res chain seq x y z
N MET A 1 -16.48 17.88 19.71
CA MET A 1 -16.30 17.61 19.46
C MET A 1 -15.81 16.99 19.11
N TYR A 2 -15.62 16.96 18.92
CA TYR A 2 -15.51 16.38 18.53
C TYR A 2 -14.91 15.58 18.13
N ASN A 3 -14.83 15.59 18.66
CA ASN A 3 -14.63 14.60 17.81
C ASN A 3 -13.32 14.47 17.10
N LYS A 4 -12.63 15.38 16.82
CA LYS A 4 -11.46 15.30 16.03
C LYS A 4 -10.35 14.52 16.64
N ILE A 5 -10.15 14.71 17.91
CA ILE A 5 -9.08 14.03 18.59
C ILE A 5 -9.30 12.53 18.62
N GLN A 6 -10.51 12.14 18.82
CA GLN A 6 -10.85 10.76 18.82
C GLN A 6 -10.63 10.16 17.45
N GLU A 7 -10.97 10.96 16.47
CA GLU A 7 -10.82 10.52 15.12
C GLU A 7 -9.39 10.26 14.74
N THR A 8 -8.49 10.98 15.40
CA THR A 8 -7.09 10.79 15.10
C THR A 8 -6.64 9.36 15.34
N GLY A 9 -7.02 8.80 16.46
CA GLY A 9 -6.65 7.43 16.74
C GLY A 9 -7.24 6.47 15.74
N ASP A 10 -8.51 6.66 15.44
CA ASP A 10 -9.16 5.81 14.47
C ASP A 10 -8.56 5.99 13.11
N THR A 11 -8.20 7.22 12.80
CA THR A 11 -7.64 7.52 11.51
C THR A 11 -6.34 6.78 11.28
N MET A 12 -5.53 6.65 12.31
CA MET A 12 -4.27 5.95 12.15
C MET A 12 -4.49 4.50 11.78
N GLN A 13 -5.43 3.84 12.40
CA GLN A 13 -5.74 2.47 12.05
C GLN A 13 -6.30 2.38 10.65
N GLN A 14 -7.15 3.31 10.30
CA GLN A 14 -7.73 3.33 8.97
C GLN A 14 -6.67 3.61 7.93
N GLU A 15 -5.73 4.48 8.26
CA GLU A 15 -4.65 4.76 7.35
C GLU A 15 -3.84 3.51 7.05
N SER A 16 -3.60 2.70 8.07
CA SER A 16 -2.85 1.49 7.87
C SER A 16 -3.57 0.56 6.91
N MET A 17 -4.87 0.41 7.08
CA MET A 17 -5.65 -0.42 6.18
C MET A 17 -5.73 0.18 4.80
N ASP A 18 -5.90 1.50 4.74
CA ASP A 18 -5.96 2.18 3.47
C ASP A 18 -4.63 2.07 2.73
N THR A 19 -3.54 2.16 3.47
CA THR A 19 -2.23 2.04 2.86
C THR A 19 -2.07 0.70 2.17
N LYS A 20 -2.47 -0.37 2.84
CA LYS A 20 -2.39 -1.69 2.24
C LYS A 20 -3.25 -1.78 0.99
N SER A 21 -4.45 -1.23 1.07
CA SER A 21 -5.35 -1.24 -0.07
C SER A 21 -4.81 -0.43 -1.24
N ILE A 22 -4.19 0.70 -0.93
CA ILE A 22 -3.62 1.53 -1.98
C ILE A 22 -2.44 0.83 -2.62
N LEU A 23 -1.61 0.18 -1.81
CA LEU A 23 -0.49 -0.59 -2.35
C LEU A 23 -0.99 -1.73 -3.22
N ALA A 24 -2.06 -2.40 -2.80
CA ALA A 24 -2.64 -3.48 -3.56
C ALA A 24 -3.20 -2.98 -4.88
N THR A 25 -3.88 -1.84 -4.84
CA THR A 25 -4.42 -1.25 -6.07
C THR A 25 -3.30 -0.88 -7.03
N ALA A 26 -2.21 -0.34 -6.50
CA ALA A 26 -1.07 0.00 -7.34
C ALA A 26 -0.49 -1.25 -8.01
N LEU A 27 -0.39 -2.34 -7.27
CA LEU A 27 0.12 -3.58 -7.85
C LEU A 27 -0.82 -4.08 -8.94
N MET A 28 -2.12 -4.06 -8.68
CA MET A 28 -3.08 -4.54 -9.67
C MET A 28 -3.01 -3.69 -10.94
N GLU A 29 -2.88 -2.38 -10.77
CA GLU A 29 -2.77 -1.51 -11.91
C GLU A 29 -1.51 -1.83 -12.72
N LEU A 30 -0.42 -2.10 -12.04
CA LEU A 30 0.82 -2.42 -12.72
C LEU A 30 0.73 -3.74 -13.47
N THR A 31 0.02 -4.72 -12.91
CA THR A 31 -0.10 -6.01 -13.60
C THR A 31 -0.89 -5.89 -14.90
N SER A 32 -1.66 -4.83 -15.07
CA SER A 32 -2.35 -4.62 -16.33
C SER A 32 -1.42 -4.05 -17.40
N ARG A 33 -0.22 -3.65 -17.02
CA ARG A 33 0.72 -3.02 -17.94
C ARG A 33 1.96 -3.84 -18.19
N LYS A 34 2.37 -4.64 -17.24
CA LYS A 34 3.60 -5.39 -17.37
C LYS A 34 3.53 -6.65 -16.53
N ASN A 35 4.39 -7.59 -16.85
CA ASN A 35 4.44 -8.85 -16.13
C ASN A 35 4.81 -8.64 -14.68
N PHE A 36 4.16 -9.42 -13.83
CA PHE A 36 4.44 -9.34 -12.40
C PHE A 36 5.93 -9.53 -12.12
N ALA A 37 6.58 -10.40 -12.87
CA ALA A 37 8.00 -10.67 -12.66
C ALA A 37 8.85 -9.41 -12.84
N LYS A 38 8.38 -8.48 -13.65
CA LYS A 38 9.13 -7.25 -13.93
C LYS A 38 8.71 -6.09 -13.05
N ILE A 39 7.67 -6.26 -12.25
CA ILE A 39 7.23 -5.20 -11.37
C ILE A 39 8.15 -5.15 -10.16
N THR A 40 8.64 -3.96 -9.85
CA THR A 40 9.53 -3.75 -8.72
C THR A 40 8.80 -3.02 -7.61
N ILE A 41 9.38 -3.04 -6.42
CA ILE A 41 8.81 -2.28 -5.33
C ILE A 41 8.86 -0.78 -5.65
N ALA A 42 9.89 -0.34 -6.37
CA ALA A 42 9.96 1.05 -6.80
C ALA A 42 8.78 1.40 -7.69
N ASP A 43 8.38 0.48 -8.58
CA ASP A 43 7.20 0.72 -9.41
C ASP A 43 5.97 0.88 -8.54
N ILE A 44 5.81 0.01 -7.56
CA ILE A 44 4.63 0.02 -6.70
C ILE A 44 4.57 1.31 -5.89
N THR A 45 5.70 1.72 -5.31
CA THR A 45 5.72 2.93 -4.51
C THR A 45 5.51 4.16 -5.38
N HIS A 46 6.04 4.13 -6.60
CA HIS A 46 5.84 5.25 -7.51
C HIS A 46 4.36 5.44 -7.82
N VAL A 47 3.67 4.35 -8.16
CA VAL A 47 2.27 4.42 -8.52
C VAL A 47 1.40 4.75 -7.31
N SER A 48 1.72 4.18 -6.16
CA SER A 48 0.92 4.38 -4.96
C SER A 48 1.19 5.73 -4.29
N GLY A 49 2.32 6.33 -4.57
CA GLY A 49 2.69 7.59 -3.92
C GLY A 49 3.36 7.43 -2.58
N PHE A 50 3.58 6.21 -2.14
CA PHE A 50 4.29 5.96 -0.90
C PHE A 50 5.77 5.78 -1.17
N ASN A 51 6.55 5.69 -0.10
CA ASN A 51 7.96 5.42 -0.24
C ASN A 51 8.26 3.97 0.11
N ARG A 52 9.51 3.59 -0.10
CA ARG A 52 9.93 2.22 0.09
C ARG A 52 9.79 1.78 1.55
N GLN A 53 10.08 2.69 2.46
CA GLN A 53 9.98 2.39 3.88
C GLN A 53 8.54 2.04 4.25
N THR A 54 7.59 2.77 3.72
CA THR A 54 6.19 2.50 3.99
C THR A 54 5.79 1.13 3.46
N PHE A 55 6.28 0.79 2.26
CA PHE A 55 6.00 -0.53 1.72
C PHE A 55 6.51 -1.62 2.65
N TYR A 56 7.76 -1.52 3.08
CA TYR A 56 8.36 -2.56 3.91
C TYR A 56 7.81 -2.60 5.32
N TYR A 57 7.14 -1.55 5.73
CA TYR A 57 6.45 -1.57 6.99
C TYR A 57 5.28 -2.56 6.96
N HIS A 58 4.65 -2.69 5.80
CA HIS A 58 3.45 -3.52 5.68
C HIS A 58 3.70 -4.87 5.03
N PHE A 59 4.63 -4.94 4.11
CA PHE A 59 4.88 -6.16 3.35
C PHE A 59 6.37 -6.40 3.19
N ARG A 60 6.75 -7.67 3.22
CA ARG A 60 8.15 -8.04 3.07
C ARG A 60 8.61 -7.89 1.62
N ASP A 61 7.73 -8.22 0.68
CA ASP A 61 8.05 -8.16 -0.73
C ASP A 61 6.75 -8.13 -1.52
N LYS A 62 6.86 -8.06 -2.84
CA LYS A 62 5.68 -7.97 -3.68
C LYS A 62 4.87 -9.25 -3.68
N TYR A 63 5.49 -10.37 -3.36
CA TYR A 63 4.77 -11.64 -3.30
C TYR A 63 3.85 -11.66 -2.09
N GLU A 64 4.30 -11.11 -0.98
CA GLU A 64 3.46 -11.02 0.19
C GLU A 64 2.28 -10.09 -0.07
N LEU A 65 2.52 -8.99 -0.75
CA LEU A 65 1.45 -8.09 -1.13
C LEU A 65 0.43 -8.81 -2.02
N LEU A 66 0.91 -9.56 -2.98
CA LEU A 66 0.02 -10.31 -3.86
C LEU A 66 -0.81 -11.31 -3.07
N SER A 67 -0.20 -11.98 -2.12
CA SER A 67 -0.91 -12.92 -1.26
C SER A 67 -2.01 -12.26 -0.46
N TRP A 68 -1.77 -11.03 -0.05
CA TRP A 68 -2.71 -10.30 0.76
C TRP A 68 -3.98 -9.98 -0.03
N ILE A 69 -3.84 -9.77 -1.31
CA ILE A 69 -4.97 -9.46 -2.16
C ILE A 69 -5.88 -10.68 -2.31
#